data_32c7bb1f73b8dbf87b54ce3d180376cf
#
_entry.id   32c7bb1f73b8dbf87b54ce3d180376cf
#
_cell.length_a   1.000
_cell.length_b   1.000
_cell.length_c   1.000
_cell.angle_alpha   90.00
_cell.angle_beta   90.00
_cell.angle_gamma   90.00
#
_symmetry.space_group_name_H-M   'P 1'
#
loop_
_entity.id
_entity.type
_entity.pdbx_description
1 polymer ?
#
loop_
_entity_poly.entity_id
_entity_poly.type
_entity_poly.pdbx_seq_one_letter_code
_entity_poly.pdbx_strand_id
1 'polypeptide(L)'
;MIQYVKRSCALGLLALASAATLAQQNPKPVDTQPVTSTHIIGAAKLIIGDVKQNQAFYEQMFGMKEVSHYSAKDVYDEPIMGFSEGARLALFSPLAEAPIKKSQFPVALIYTPDFEGVVSRIEAAKHPVTRLPTAQSGTFKIAIARDPSGNAIEIFSRPTGILEVGGSKLIVDDRQKAEDFYAKVFGAKPGQRYNTAAYDEVLMQFGAGPFLALFQPKAEAPLPKSQFPVVAIYTSDFDGVLKRVTEIGLGYRDVKSSSPDTRIIIAKDPAGNSVEIIRRAPAAAAKK
;
A
#
# COMPACT_ATOMS: atom_id res chain seq x y z
N MET A 1 -21.95 -25.45 32.57
CA MET A 1 -20.57 -24.92 32.70
C MET A 1 -19.88 -25.19 31.38
N ILE A 2 -19.97 -24.24 30.44
CA ILE A 2 -19.48 -24.38 29.05
C ILE A 2 -18.15 -23.64 28.96
N GLN A 3 -17.09 -24.37 28.67
CA GLN A 3 -15.75 -23.82 28.49
C GLN A 3 -15.69 -23.11 27.13
N TYR A 4 -15.50 -21.79 27.15
CA TYR A 4 -15.08 -21.01 25.98
C TYR A 4 -13.57 -21.24 25.75
N VAL A 5 -13.25 -22.06 24.77
CA VAL A 5 -11.88 -22.22 24.26
C VAL A 5 -11.53 -21.00 23.43
N LYS A 6 -10.56 -20.23 23.90
CA LYS A 6 -9.96 -19.07 23.20
C LYS A 6 -9.28 -19.55 21.91
N ARG A 7 -9.94 -19.32 20.78
CA ARG A 7 -9.34 -19.44 19.44
C ARG A 7 -8.84 -18.05 18.96
N SER A 8 -7.76 -17.57 19.50
CA SER A 8 -7.24 -16.22 19.13
C SER A 8 -5.75 -16.16 18.75
N CYS A 9 -5.11 -17.28 18.46
CA CYS A 9 -3.65 -17.26 18.22
C CYS A 9 -3.16 -17.81 16.87
N ALA A 10 -4.03 -18.30 15.98
CA ALA A 10 -3.54 -19.00 14.77
C ALA A 10 -3.18 -18.09 13.57
N LEU A 11 -3.73 -16.89 13.49
CA LEU A 11 -3.50 -15.98 12.34
C LEU A 11 -2.18 -15.18 12.41
N GLY A 12 -1.59 -15.04 13.58
CA GLY A 12 -0.31 -14.35 13.72
C GLY A 12 0.91 -15.15 13.25
N LEU A 13 0.80 -16.48 13.24
CA LEU A 13 1.94 -17.36 12.89
C LEU A 13 2.14 -17.54 11.38
N LEU A 14 1.11 -17.38 10.56
CA LEU A 14 1.23 -17.52 9.09
C LEU A 14 2.08 -16.42 8.44
N ALA A 15 2.12 -15.22 9.04
CA ALA A 15 2.98 -14.14 8.55
C ALA A 15 4.47 -14.39 8.85
N LEU A 16 4.78 -15.17 9.89
CA LEU A 16 6.16 -15.40 10.34
C LEU A 16 6.93 -16.43 9.51
N ALA A 17 6.25 -17.42 8.92
CA ALA A 17 6.92 -18.46 8.11
C ALA A 17 7.43 -17.94 6.75
N SER A 18 6.97 -16.76 6.31
CA SER A 18 7.19 -16.25 4.95
C SER A 18 8.50 -15.48 4.76
N ALA A 19 9.08 -14.97 5.83
CA ALA A 19 10.24 -14.06 5.73
C ALA A 19 11.55 -14.77 5.32
N ALA A 20 11.65 -16.06 5.58
CA ALA A 20 12.89 -16.79 5.32
C ALA A 20 13.25 -16.91 3.83
N THR A 21 12.26 -16.77 2.94
CA THR A 21 12.47 -16.93 1.48
C THR A 21 12.64 -15.59 0.75
N LEU A 22 12.30 -14.47 1.41
CA LEU A 22 12.37 -13.11 0.80
C LEU A 22 13.79 -12.57 0.64
N ALA A 23 14.75 -13.17 1.30
CA ALA A 23 16.09 -12.61 1.43
C ALA A 23 17.05 -12.92 0.27
N GLN A 24 16.63 -13.64 -0.76
CA GLN A 24 17.55 -14.07 -1.82
C GLN A 24 17.76 -13.07 -2.97
N GLN A 25 17.00 -11.97 -3.03
CA GLN A 25 17.21 -10.98 -4.11
C GLN A 25 17.17 -9.56 -3.55
N ASN A 26 18.28 -8.85 -3.60
CA ASN A 26 18.32 -7.42 -3.34
C ASN A 26 17.38 -6.72 -4.34
N PRO A 27 16.39 -5.96 -3.88
CA PRO A 27 15.62 -5.11 -4.79
C PRO A 27 16.59 -4.15 -5.47
N LYS A 28 16.54 -4.09 -6.80
CA LYS A 28 17.33 -3.09 -7.54
C LYS A 28 16.99 -1.71 -7.00
N PRO A 29 17.96 -0.80 -6.86
CA PRO A 29 17.69 0.58 -6.49
C PRO A 29 16.62 1.14 -7.43
N VAL A 30 15.59 1.76 -6.85
CA VAL A 30 14.60 2.49 -7.64
C VAL A 30 15.32 3.67 -8.25
N ASP A 31 15.36 3.73 -9.58
CA ASP A 31 15.93 4.86 -10.30
C ASP A 31 15.10 6.12 -9.98
N THR A 32 15.73 7.12 -9.40
CA THR A 32 15.11 8.40 -9.00
C THR A 32 14.89 9.34 -10.18
N GLN A 33 15.00 8.87 -11.41
CA GLN A 33 14.69 9.65 -12.61
C GLN A 33 13.27 10.25 -12.54
N PRO A 34 13.06 11.46 -13.08
CA PRO A 34 11.74 12.08 -13.13
C PRO A 34 10.74 11.10 -13.72
N VAL A 35 9.62 10.89 -13.03
CA VAL A 35 8.62 9.90 -13.44
C VAL A 35 8.00 10.30 -14.77
N THR A 36 8.50 9.75 -15.86
CA THR A 36 7.97 9.91 -17.22
C THR A 36 6.81 8.97 -17.51
N SER A 37 6.48 8.10 -16.56
CA SER A 37 5.44 7.06 -16.72
C SER A 37 4.06 7.68 -16.82
N THR A 38 3.24 7.14 -17.71
CA THR A 38 1.82 7.50 -17.88
C THR A 38 1.02 7.20 -16.62
N HIS A 39 1.36 6.11 -15.91
CA HIS A 39 0.73 5.67 -14.67
C HIS A 39 1.76 5.52 -13.57
N ILE A 40 1.40 5.88 -12.34
CA ILE A 40 2.24 5.71 -11.15
C ILE A 40 1.40 5.30 -9.94
N ILE A 41 2.00 4.59 -9.00
CA ILE A 41 1.45 4.47 -7.65
C ILE A 41 1.70 5.79 -6.94
N GLY A 42 0.64 6.56 -6.76
CA GLY A 42 0.73 7.91 -6.18
C GLY A 42 0.64 7.91 -4.67
N ALA A 43 -0.13 6.99 -4.09
CA ALA A 43 -0.25 6.83 -2.65
C ALA A 43 -0.60 5.40 -2.24
N ALA A 44 -0.07 4.97 -1.10
CA ALA A 44 -0.70 3.95 -0.27
C ALA A 44 -1.74 4.63 0.62
N LYS A 45 -2.90 3.98 0.87
CA LYS A 45 -3.99 4.57 1.67
C LYS A 45 -4.28 3.68 2.86
N LEU A 46 -4.32 4.28 4.04
CA LEU A 46 -4.64 3.62 5.30
C LEU A 46 -5.95 4.15 5.84
N ILE A 47 -6.82 3.25 6.28
CA ILE A 47 -8.07 3.63 6.92
C ILE A 47 -7.77 3.85 8.40
N ILE A 48 -7.95 5.07 8.87
CA ILE A 48 -7.65 5.46 10.24
C ILE A 48 -8.91 5.88 11.01
N GLY A 49 -8.81 5.90 12.32
CA GLY A 49 -9.84 6.46 13.21
C GLY A 49 -9.49 7.91 13.59
N ASP A 50 -8.58 8.05 14.55
CA ASP A 50 -8.14 9.38 15.03
C ASP A 50 -7.04 9.93 14.13
N VAL A 51 -7.36 11.04 13.44
CA VAL A 51 -6.44 11.71 12.50
C VAL A 51 -5.19 12.20 13.21
N LYS A 52 -5.34 12.93 14.32
CA LYS A 52 -4.21 13.53 15.04
C LYS A 52 -3.24 12.49 15.59
N GLN A 53 -3.78 11.41 16.16
CA GLN A 53 -2.98 10.33 16.70
C GLN A 53 -2.17 9.61 15.59
N ASN A 54 -2.80 9.38 14.44
CA ASN A 54 -2.11 8.72 13.32
C ASN A 54 -1.10 9.65 12.64
N GLN A 55 -1.40 10.92 12.44
CA GLN A 55 -0.41 11.90 11.95
C GLN A 55 0.81 11.95 12.86
N ALA A 56 0.61 12.12 14.17
CA ALA A 56 1.70 12.14 15.13
C ALA A 56 2.56 10.87 15.08
N PHE A 57 1.95 9.70 14.89
CA PHE A 57 2.69 8.45 14.70
C PHE A 57 3.62 8.50 13.48
N TYR A 58 3.11 8.87 12.30
CA TYR A 58 3.93 8.91 11.09
C TYR A 58 4.99 10.01 11.12
N GLU A 59 4.70 11.14 11.74
CA GLU A 59 5.67 12.20 11.97
C GLU A 59 6.81 11.76 12.90
N GLN A 60 6.49 11.18 14.03
CA GLN A 60 7.47 10.82 15.06
C GLN A 60 8.28 9.57 14.69
N MET A 61 7.62 8.54 14.15
CA MET A 61 8.30 7.28 13.83
C MET A 61 9.13 7.36 12.56
N PHE A 62 8.61 8.08 11.53
CA PHE A 62 9.20 8.08 10.19
C PHE A 62 9.69 9.46 9.73
N GLY A 63 9.37 10.54 10.44
CA GLY A 63 9.71 11.91 10.02
C GLY A 63 8.90 12.40 8.82
N MET A 64 7.74 11.78 8.53
CA MET A 64 6.84 12.27 7.49
C MET A 64 6.31 13.66 7.81
N LYS A 65 5.89 14.39 6.78
CA LYS A 65 5.21 15.68 6.90
C LYS A 65 3.86 15.62 6.21
N GLU A 66 2.87 16.35 6.73
CA GLU A 66 1.67 16.59 5.96
C GLU A 66 2.03 17.48 4.74
N VAL A 67 1.69 17.00 3.54
CA VAL A 67 1.99 17.69 2.26
C VAL A 67 0.73 18.20 1.59
N SER A 68 -0.43 17.66 1.92
CA SER A 68 -1.75 18.15 1.52
C SER A 68 -2.82 17.57 2.44
N HIS A 69 -4.03 18.14 2.36
CA HIS A 69 -5.15 17.72 3.20
C HIS A 69 -6.44 17.79 2.41
N TYR A 70 -7.19 16.70 2.41
CA TYR A 70 -8.49 16.64 1.77
C TYR A 70 -9.54 16.31 2.82
N SER A 71 -10.69 16.98 2.75
CA SER A 71 -11.80 16.70 3.65
C SER A 71 -13.13 17.03 3.01
N ALA A 72 -14.17 16.34 3.44
CA ALA A 72 -15.54 16.70 3.17
C ALA A 72 -16.29 16.66 4.49
N LYS A 73 -16.92 17.77 4.84
CA LYS A 73 -17.63 17.92 6.12
C LYS A 73 -18.57 16.73 6.34
N ASP A 74 -18.49 16.13 7.52
CA ASP A 74 -19.32 15.00 7.96
C ASP A 74 -19.20 13.73 7.10
N VAL A 75 -18.20 13.65 6.20
CA VAL A 75 -17.99 12.50 5.31
C VAL A 75 -16.63 11.85 5.54
N TYR A 76 -15.54 12.61 5.42
CA TYR A 76 -14.18 12.11 5.65
C TYR A 76 -13.20 13.23 5.97
N ASP A 77 -12.08 12.82 6.54
CA ASP A 77 -10.89 13.62 6.77
C ASP A 77 -9.67 12.82 6.31
N GLU A 78 -8.79 13.43 5.48
CA GLU A 78 -7.71 12.71 4.80
C GLU A 78 -6.43 13.57 4.68
N PRO A 79 -5.61 13.66 5.73
CA PRO A 79 -4.27 14.21 5.59
C PRO A 79 -3.40 13.29 4.73
N ILE A 80 -2.63 13.89 3.85
CA ILE A 80 -1.68 13.22 2.98
C ILE A 80 -0.27 13.44 3.54
N MET A 81 0.32 12.37 4.03
CA MET A 81 1.67 12.37 4.56
C MET A 81 2.68 12.03 3.47
N GLY A 82 3.88 12.56 3.59
CA GLY A 82 4.93 12.27 2.62
C GLY A 82 6.32 12.58 3.13
N PHE A 83 7.29 12.07 2.40
CA PHE A 83 8.69 12.47 2.44
C PHE A 83 8.93 13.53 1.35
N SER A 84 10.19 13.99 1.18
CA SER A 84 10.55 14.94 0.11
C SER A 84 10.19 14.41 -1.27
N GLU A 85 10.32 13.09 -1.48
CA GLU A 85 10.11 12.41 -2.74
C GLU A 85 9.28 11.12 -2.55
N GLY A 86 8.93 10.46 -3.66
CA GLY A 86 8.24 9.19 -3.69
C GLY A 86 6.72 9.28 -3.61
N ALA A 87 6.07 8.13 -3.41
CA ALA A 87 4.64 8.06 -3.18
C ALA A 87 4.25 8.66 -1.84
N ARG A 88 2.98 8.97 -1.69
CA ARG A 88 2.38 9.52 -0.48
C ARG A 88 1.75 8.41 0.36
N LEU A 89 1.48 8.74 1.61
CA LEU A 89 0.68 7.95 2.51
C LEU A 89 -0.58 8.73 2.85
N ALA A 90 -1.72 8.30 2.32
CA ALA A 90 -3.00 8.91 2.61
C ALA A 90 -3.59 8.30 3.88
N LEU A 91 -3.91 9.13 4.86
CA LEU A 91 -4.52 8.73 6.13
C LEU A 91 -6.02 9.02 6.05
N PHE A 92 -6.77 8.09 5.48
CA PHE A 92 -8.21 8.27 5.22
C PHE A 92 -9.04 7.93 6.46
N SER A 93 -9.65 8.93 7.05
CA SER A 93 -10.60 8.80 8.17
C SER A 93 -12.03 9.01 7.67
N PRO A 94 -12.77 7.95 7.33
CA PRO A 94 -14.19 8.07 7.05
C PRO A 94 -14.94 8.38 8.34
N LEU A 95 -15.77 9.42 8.33
CA LEU A 95 -16.59 9.84 9.46
C LEU A 95 -17.86 8.97 9.51
N ALA A 96 -17.68 7.65 9.59
CA ALA A 96 -18.75 6.67 9.61
C ALA A 96 -18.94 6.11 11.02
N GLU A 97 -20.19 5.92 11.42
CA GLU A 97 -20.54 5.40 12.74
C GLU A 97 -20.29 3.90 12.91
N ALA A 98 -20.18 3.14 11.82
CA ALA A 98 -20.05 1.69 11.87
C ALA A 98 -18.58 1.23 11.82
N PRO A 99 -18.26 0.06 12.42
CA PRO A 99 -16.95 -0.54 12.28
C PRO A 99 -16.57 -0.76 10.81
N ILE A 100 -15.41 -0.25 10.39
CA ILE A 100 -14.94 -0.33 9.02
C ILE A 100 -14.04 -1.56 8.85
N LYS A 101 -14.30 -2.35 7.82
CA LYS A 101 -13.45 -3.49 7.48
C LYS A 101 -12.11 -2.98 6.93
N LYS A 102 -11.02 -3.47 7.52
CA LYS A 102 -9.63 -3.19 7.12
C LYS A 102 -8.89 -4.47 6.81
N SER A 103 -7.88 -4.38 5.96
CA SER A 103 -6.92 -5.46 5.79
C SER A 103 -6.12 -5.67 7.08
N GLN A 104 -5.88 -6.92 7.44
CA GLN A 104 -4.99 -7.29 8.54
C GLN A 104 -3.53 -7.45 8.10
N PHE A 105 -3.30 -7.48 6.79
CA PHE A 105 -1.98 -7.55 6.18
C PHE A 105 -1.42 -6.15 5.92
N PRO A 106 -0.10 -6.02 5.77
CA PRO A 106 0.51 -4.77 5.40
C PRO A 106 -0.11 -4.19 4.12
N VAL A 107 -0.46 -2.92 4.17
CA VAL A 107 -1.00 -2.15 3.05
C VAL A 107 0.03 -1.18 2.51
N ALA A 108 0.78 -0.53 3.38
CA ALA A 108 1.85 0.38 3.02
C ALA A 108 3.21 -0.29 3.20
N LEU A 109 4.09 -0.06 2.23
CA LEU A 109 5.47 -0.55 2.23
C LEU A 109 6.40 0.65 2.32
N ILE A 110 7.22 0.71 3.37
CA ILE A 110 8.13 1.84 3.65
C ILE A 110 9.56 1.33 3.60
N TYR A 111 10.39 1.92 2.75
CA TYR A 111 11.82 1.71 2.71
C TYR A 111 12.54 2.72 3.58
N THR A 112 13.55 2.28 4.33
CA THR A 112 14.35 3.17 5.19
C THR A 112 15.82 2.77 5.22
N PRO A 113 16.75 3.75 5.13
CA PRO A 113 18.17 3.51 5.41
C PRO A 113 18.44 3.34 6.92
N ASP A 114 17.56 3.87 7.79
CA ASP A 114 17.63 3.81 9.25
C ASP A 114 16.62 2.79 9.81
N PHE A 115 16.74 1.54 9.42
CA PHE A 115 15.81 0.49 9.85
C PHE A 115 15.78 0.31 11.38
N GLU A 116 16.95 0.24 12.01
CA GLU A 116 17.04 0.04 13.46
C GLU A 116 16.51 1.24 14.22
N GLY A 117 16.80 2.45 13.78
CA GLY A 117 16.30 3.66 14.41
C GLY A 117 14.77 3.78 14.31
N VAL A 118 14.20 3.48 13.14
CA VAL A 118 12.74 3.46 12.96
C VAL A 118 12.09 2.43 13.87
N VAL A 119 12.56 1.18 13.85
CA VAL A 119 11.97 0.10 14.66
C VAL A 119 12.12 0.39 16.16
N SER A 120 13.30 0.89 16.60
CA SER A 120 13.52 1.25 18.01
C SER A 120 12.61 2.39 18.48
N ARG A 121 12.33 3.39 17.63
CA ARG A 121 11.36 4.46 17.97
C ARG A 121 9.95 3.89 18.16
N ILE A 122 9.53 2.96 17.30
CA ILE A 122 8.21 2.30 17.39
C ILE A 122 8.11 1.47 18.67
N GLU A 123 9.16 0.69 19.00
CA GLU A 123 9.26 -0.11 20.23
C GLU A 123 9.21 0.78 21.49
N ALA A 124 9.98 1.86 21.50
CA ALA A 124 10.02 2.82 22.60
C ALA A 124 8.67 3.52 22.84
N ALA A 125 7.94 3.78 21.75
CA ALA A 125 6.57 4.33 21.81
C ALA A 125 5.51 3.27 22.16
N LYS A 126 5.92 2.00 22.41
CA LYS A 126 5.06 0.86 22.76
C LYS A 126 4.01 0.51 21.70
N HIS A 127 4.28 0.84 20.42
CA HIS A 127 3.47 0.34 19.31
C HIS A 127 3.90 -1.07 18.94
N PRO A 128 2.94 -1.94 18.56
CA PRO A 128 3.28 -3.30 18.13
C PRO A 128 4.19 -3.28 16.91
N VAL A 129 5.32 -3.96 17.00
CA VAL A 129 6.22 -4.21 15.88
C VAL A 129 6.82 -5.60 16.01
N THR A 130 6.93 -6.28 14.88
CA THR A 130 7.52 -7.63 14.79
C THR A 130 8.61 -7.62 13.74
N ARG A 131 9.84 -7.93 14.15
CA ARG A 131 10.95 -8.16 13.22
C ARG A 131 10.77 -9.53 12.58
N LEU A 132 10.80 -9.58 11.26
CA LEU A 132 10.74 -10.85 10.55
C LEU A 132 12.14 -11.49 10.50
N PRO A 133 12.22 -12.83 10.54
CA PRO A 133 13.50 -13.52 10.35
C PRO A 133 14.13 -13.11 9.03
N THR A 134 15.38 -12.71 9.08
CA THR A 134 16.18 -12.44 7.87
C THR A 134 16.76 -13.75 7.37
N ALA A 135 16.82 -13.94 6.05
CA ALA A 135 17.60 -15.04 5.52
C ALA A 135 19.09 -14.81 5.83
N GLN A 136 19.86 -15.89 5.79
CA GLN A 136 21.28 -15.93 6.16
C GLN A 136 22.19 -14.96 5.37
N SER A 137 21.72 -14.33 4.31
CA SER A 137 22.45 -13.29 3.56
C SER A 137 22.57 -11.92 4.25
N GLY A 138 21.92 -11.74 5.39
CA GLY A 138 22.32 -10.77 6.42
C GLY A 138 22.05 -9.28 6.22
N THR A 139 21.70 -8.80 5.04
CA THR A 139 21.65 -7.35 4.78
C THR A 139 20.25 -6.76 4.63
N PHE A 140 19.26 -7.57 4.30
CA PHE A 140 17.89 -7.12 4.10
C PHE A 140 17.00 -7.46 5.30
N LYS A 141 16.51 -6.43 5.99
CA LYS A 141 15.68 -6.59 7.19
C LYS A 141 14.27 -6.14 6.90
N ILE A 142 13.31 -6.84 7.51
CA ILE A 142 11.89 -6.52 7.41
C ILE A 142 11.30 -6.48 8.83
N ALA A 143 10.42 -5.51 9.07
CA ALA A 143 9.56 -5.49 10.24
C ALA A 143 8.13 -5.16 9.83
N ILE A 144 7.15 -5.68 10.57
CA ILE A 144 5.76 -5.32 10.45
C ILE A 144 5.37 -4.55 11.71
N ALA A 145 5.04 -3.28 11.55
CA ALA A 145 4.52 -2.43 12.61
C ALA A 145 3.01 -2.26 12.50
N ARG A 146 2.38 -1.82 13.59
CA ARG A 146 0.99 -1.38 13.56
C ARG A 146 0.87 0.06 13.99
N ASP A 147 0.13 0.84 13.18
CA ASP A 147 -0.21 2.21 13.53
C ASP A 147 -1.26 2.26 14.66
N PRO A 148 -1.58 3.44 15.22
CA PRO A 148 -2.60 3.58 16.27
C PRO A 148 -3.98 3.09 15.88
N SER A 149 -4.30 3.05 14.59
CA SER A 149 -5.56 2.50 14.06
C SER A 149 -5.50 1.00 13.79
N GLY A 150 -4.35 0.33 14.07
CA GLY A 150 -4.14 -1.10 13.88
C GLY A 150 -3.81 -1.52 12.44
N ASN A 151 -3.59 -0.59 11.51
CA ASN A 151 -3.13 -0.94 10.18
C ASN A 151 -1.72 -1.52 10.24
N ALA A 152 -1.47 -2.57 9.48
CA ALA A 152 -0.13 -3.13 9.33
C ALA A 152 0.67 -2.36 8.27
N ILE A 153 1.93 -2.09 8.60
CA ILE A 153 2.90 -1.39 7.75
C ILE A 153 4.12 -2.29 7.65
N GLU A 154 4.61 -2.50 6.46
CA GLU A 154 5.82 -3.28 6.22
C GLU A 154 7.00 -2.34 6.04
N ILE A 155 8.02 -2.49 6.88
CA ILE A 155 9.21 -1.65 6.93
C ILE A 155 10.38 -2.47 6.40
N PHE A 156 11.07 -1.93 5.40
CA PHE A 156 12.20 -2.57 4.73
C PHE A 156 13.49 -1.80 4.97
N SER A 157 14.55 -2.51 5.32
CA SER A 157 15.89 -1.98 5.31
C SER A 157 16.37 -1.73 3.87
N ARG A 158 16.79 -0.49 3.58
CA ARG A 158 17.46 -0.13 2.32
C ARG A 158 18.68 0.72 2.66
N PRO A 159 19.84 0.11 2.94
CA PRO A 159 21.03 0.83 3.42
C PRO A 159 21.52 1.96 2.48
N THR A 160 21.34 1.78 1.17
CA THR A 160 21.67 2.78 0.14
C THR A 160 20.37 3.32 -0.45
N GLY A 161 19.89 4.44 0.01
CA GLY A 161 18.65 5.00 -0.50
C GLY A 161 18.08 6.07 0.41
N ILE A 162 16.89 6.51 0.06
CA ILE A 162 16.10 7.47 0.83
C ILE A 162 15.00 6.76 1.60
N LEU A 163 14.48 7.43 2.60
CA LEU A 163 13.26 7.04 3.28
C LEU A 163 12.08 7.36 2.36
N GLU A 164 11.30 6.34 1.99
CA GLU A 164 10.21 6.50 1.02
C GLU A 164 9.07 5.51 1.23
N VAL A 165 7.87 5.89 0.76
CA VAL A 165 6.77 4.95 0.55
C VAL A 165 7.05 4.20 -0.76
N GLY A 166 7.49 2.96 -0.65
CA GLY A 166 7.93 2.15 -1.79
C GLY A 166 6.80 1.45 -2.53
N GLY A 167 5.59 1.45 -1.97
CA GLY A 167 4.45 0.83 -2.62
C GLY A 167 3.23 0.62 -1.75
N SER A 168 2.25 -0.04 -2.35
CA SER A 168 1.04 -0.52 -1.67
C SER A 168 0.85 -2.01 -1.92
N LYS A 169 0.10 -2.70 -1.06
CA LYS A 169 -0.17 -4.14 -1.16
C LYS A 169 -1.67 -4.42 -1.17
N LEU A 170 -2.12 -5.23 -2.11
CA LEU A 170 -3.49 -5.72 -2.21
C LEU A 170 -3.54 -7.22 -1.95
N ILE A 171 -4.52 -7.66 -1.16
CA ILE A 171 -4.85 -9.07 -1.02
C ILE A 171 -5.70 -9.47 -2.22
N VAL A 172 -5.27 -10.52 -2.92
CA VAL A 172 -5.98 -11.07 -4.07
C VAL A 172 -6.28 -12.55 -3.86
N ASP A 173 -7.37 -13.02 -4.45
CA ASP A 173 -7.77 -14.44 -4.38
C ASP A 173 -7.14 -15.25 -5.52
N ASP A 174 -6.84 -14.58 -6.62
CA ASP A 174 -6.19 -15.13 -7.81
C ASP A 174 -5.17 -14.11 -8.32
N ARG A 175 -3.90 -14.37 -8.02
CA ARG A 175 -2.79 -13.47 -8.38
C ARG A 175 -2.68 -13.28 -9.89
N GLN A 176 -2.89 -14.35 -10.68
CA GLN A 176 -2.76 -14.25 -12.14
C GLN A 176 -3.84 -13.36 -12.74
N LYS A 177 -5.10 -13.51 -12.33
CA LYS A 177 -6.19 -12.64 -12.79
C LYS A 177 -5.96 -11.18 -12.41
N ALA A 178 -5.45 -10.95 -11.19
CA ALA A 178 -5.12 -9.59 -10.76
C ALA A 178 -3.96 -9.01 -11.59
N GLU A 179 -2.90 -9.78 -11.84
CA GLU A 179 -1.78 -9.38 -12.69
C GLU A 179 -2.24 -9.01 -14.10
N ASP A 180 -3.05 -9.85 -14.74
CA ASP A 180 -3.60 -9.62 -16.08
C ASP A 180 -4.45 -8.34 -16.13
N PHE A 181 -5.21 -8.06 -15.06
CA PHE A 181 -5.97 -6.82 -14.93
C PHE A 181 -5.08 -5.59 -14.91
N TYR A 182 -4.09 -5.55 -14.01
CA TYR A 182 -3.20 -4.39 -13.90
C TYR A 182 -2.31 -4.21 -15.14
N ALA A 183 -1.90 -5.29 -15.77
CA ALA A 183 -1.20 -5.25 -17.06
C ALA A 183 -2.10 -4.68 -18.16
N LYS A 184 -3.34 -5.15 -18.29
CA LYS A 184 -4.28 -4.72 -19.33
C LYS A 184 -4.74 -3.27 -19.13
N VAL A 185 -5.07 -2.88 -17.90
CA VAL A 185 -5.64 -1.55 -17.61
C VAL A 185 -4.57 -0.46 -17.61
N PHE A 186 -3.40 -0.74 -17.04
CA PHE A 186 -2.36 0.27 -16.81
C PHE A 186 -1.05 0.01 -17.57
N GLY A 187 -0.94 -1.10 -18.28
CA GLY A 187 0.35 -1.50 -18.88
C GLY A 187 1.40 -1.85 -17.82
N ALA A 188 0.97 -2.13 -16.58
CA ALA A 188 1.88 -2.49 -15.51
C ALA A 188 2.61 -3.80 -15.83
N LYS A 189 3.89 -3.87 -15.49
CA LYS A 189 4.72 -5.04 -15.77
C LYS A 189 5.00 -5.83 -14.51
N PRO A 190 4.92 -7.16 -14.55
CA PRO A 190 5.34 -7.98 -13.43
C PRO A 190 6.86 -7.84 -13.24
N GLY A 191 7.24 -7.54 -11.99
CA GLY A 191 8.63 -7.54 -11.55
C GLY A 191 8.97 -8.77 -10.74
N GLN A 192 9.47 -8.54 -9.53
CA GLN A 192 9.83 -9.60 -8.58
C GLN A 192 8.63 -10.46 -8.22
N ARG A 193 8.87 -11.78 -8.14
CA ARG A 193 7.89 -12.77 -7.71
C ARG A 193 8.38 -13.53 -6.49
N TYR A 194 7.45 -13.86 -5.61
CA TYR A 194 7.70 -14.69 -4.43
C TYR A 194 6.64 -15.79 -4.39
N ASN A 195 7.09 -17.02 -4.39
CA ASN A 195 6.21 -18.20 -4.26
C ASN A 195 6.73 -19.06 -3.12
N THR A 196 5.98 -19.06 -2.02
CA THR A 196 6.32 -19.79 -0.80
C THR A 196 5.22 -20.79 -0.46
N ALA A 197 5.39 -21.58 0.58
CA ALA A 197 4.33 -22.44 1.09
C ALA A 197 3.12 -21.65 1.62
N ALA A 198 3.33 -20.38 2.04
CA ALA A 198 2.31 -19.55 2.68
C ALA A 198 1.60 -18.58 1.73
N TYR A 199 2.25 -18.16 0.64
CA TYR A 199 1.69 -17.16 -0.28
C TYR A 199 2.34 -17.19 -1.66
N ASP A 200 1.66 -16.57 -2.63
CA ASP A 200 2.18 -16.19 -3.94
C ASP A 200 2.04 -14.67 -4.09
N GLU A 201 3.12 -13.98 -4.47
CA GLU A 201 3.15 -12.52 -4.58
C GLU A 201 3.91 -12.08 -5.82
N VAL A 202 3.42 -11.03 -6.47
CA VAL A 202 4.11 -10.33 -7.55
C VAL A 202 4.11 -8.83 -7.30
N LEU A 203 5.25 -8.19 -7.56
CA LEU A 203 5.38 -6.74 -7.50
C LEU A 203 5.14 -6.16 -8.89
N MET A 204 3.98 -5.50 -9.10
CA MET A 204 3.64 -4.86 -10.37
C MET A 204 4.28 -3.48 -10.45
N GLN A 205 5.02 -3.22 -11.53
CA GLN A 205 5.71 -1.96 -11.79
C GLN A 205 4.91 -1.10 -12.78
N PHE A 206 4.70 0.16 -12.43
CA PHE A 206 4.01 1.18 -13.22
C PHE A 206 5.01 2.17 -13.85
N GLY A 207 6.19 1.73 -14.18
CA GLY A 207 7.34 2.53 -14.58
C GLY A 207 8.39 2.59 -13.47
N ALA A 208 9.18 3.66 -13.40
CA ALA A 208 10.09 3.90 -12.28
C ALA A 208 9.30 4.33 -11.02
N GLY A 209 9.74 3.90 -9.84
CA GLY A 209 9.17 4.33 -8.56
C GLY A 209 8.39 3.22 -7.83
N PRO A 210 7.41 3.61 -7.02
CA PRO A 210 6.65 2.71 -6.17
C PRO A 210 5.91 1.63 -6.96
N PHE A 211 5.77 0.46 -6.35
CA PHE A 211 5.10 -0.70 -6.96
C PHE A 211 3.78 -1.05 -6.26
N LEU A 212 2.99 -1.90 -6.89
CA LEU A 212 1.81 -2.53 -6.32
C LEU A 212 2.10 -4.01 -6.10
N ALA A 213 2.13 -4.45 -4.85
CA ALA A 213 2.23 -5.85 -4.51
C ALA A 213 0.85 -6.52 -4.61
N LEU A 214 0.75 -7.57 -5.40
CA LEU A 214 -0.42 -8.45 -5.47
C LEU A 214 -0.13 -9.70 -4.67
N PHE A 215 -0.70 -9.78 -3.47
CA PHE A 215 -0.43 -10.79 -2.48
C PHE A 215 -1.59 -11.78 -2.40
N GLN A 216 -1.34 -13.02 -2.77
CA GLN A 216 -2.28 -14.14 -2.67
C GLN A 216 -1.84 -15.05 -1.53
N PRO A 217 -2.44 -14.95 -0.33
CA PRO A 217 -2.16 -15.89 0.75
C PRO A 217 -2.75 -17.26 0.41
N LYS A 218 -2.01 -18.32 0.72
CA LYS A 218 -2.45 -19.70 0.60
C LYS A 218 -3.22 -20.13 1.86
N ALA A 219 -4.26 -19.38 2.18
CA ALA A 219 -5.12 -19.59 3.34
C ALA A 219 -6.31 -20.49 2.98
N GLU A 220 -6.82 -21.26 3.95
CA GLU A 220 -7.98 -22.13 3.76
C GLU A 220 -9.30 -21.37 3.58
N ALA A 221 -9.36 -20.10 4.03
CA ALA A 221 -10.54 -19.27 3.93
C ALA A 221 -10.20 -17.90 3.32
N PRO A 222 -11.16 -17.26 2.62
CA PRO A 222 -11.00 -15.91 2.11
C PRO A 222 -10.63 -14.93 3.23
N LEU A 223 -9.64 -14.09 2.99
CA LEU A 223 -9.21 -13.07 3.94
C LEU A 223 -10.00 -11.77 3.77
N PRO A 224 -10.27 -11.06 4.86
CA PRO A 224 -10.97 -9.79 4.79
C PRO A 224 -10.14 -8.75 4.03
N LYS A 225 -10.79 -8.07 3.09
CA LYS A 225 -10.24 -6.96 2.32
C LYS A 225 -10.70 -5.64 2.89
N SER A 226 -9.95 -4.59 2.60
CA SER A 226 -10.35 -3.23 2.99
C SER A 226 -11.64 -2.81 2.28
N GLN A 227 -12.51 -2.15 3.02
CA GLN A 227 -13.78 -1.60 2.51
C GLN A 227 -13.55 -0.41 1.56
N PHE A 228 -12.51 0.38 1.83
CA PHE A 228 -12.11 1.54 1.04
C PHE A 228 -10.84 1.26 0.24
N PRO A 229 -10.52 2.09 -0.77
CA PRO A 229 -9.27 1.97 -1.50
C PRO A 229 -8.05 2.00 -0.57
N VAL A 230 -7.06 1.16 -0.85
CA VAL A 230 -5.76 1.14 -0.16
C VAL A 230 -4.61 1.54 -1.07
N VAL A 231 -4.92 1.85 -2.32
CA VAL A 231 -3.98 2.37 -3.31
C VAL A 231 -4.64 3.46 -4.15
N ALA A 232 -3.89 4.52 -4.43
CA ALA A 232 -4.24 5.52 -5.42
C ALA A 232 -3.24 5.46 -6.59
N ILE A 233 -3.77 5.27 -7.80
CA ILE A 233 -3.01 5.24 -9.05
C ILE A 233 -3.26 6.56 -9.77
N TYR A 234 -2.20 7.31 -10.03
CA TYR A 234 -2.27 8.55 -10.79
C TYR A 234 -1.98 8.26 -12.25
N THR A 235 -2.77 8.85 -13.13
CA THR A 235 -2.64 8.64 -14.57
C THR A 235 -2.81 9.91 -15.38
N SER A 236 -1.98 10.09 -16.42
CA SER A 236 -2.17 11.09 -17.47
C SER A 236 -3.04 10.58 -18.62
N ASP A 237 -3.34 9.26 -18.68
CA ASP A 237 -4.25 8.62 -19.64
C ASP A 237 -5.57 8.22 -18.97
N PHE A 238 -6.22 9.16 -18.30
CA PHE A 238 -7.43 8.87 -17.51
C PHE A 238 -8.56 8.30 -18.36
N ASP A 239 -8.83 8.89 -19.53
CA ASP A 239 -9.95 8.48 -20.38
C ASP A 239 -9.67 7.10 -21.03
N GLY A 240 -8.40 6.80 -21.35
CA GLY A 240 -7.99 5.47 -21.79
C GLY A 240 -8.13 4.40 -20.70
N VAL A 241 -7.76 4.73 -19.46
CA VAL A 241 -7.96 3.85 -18.30
C VAL A 241 -9.46 3.61 -18.07
N LEU A 242 -10.27 4.67 -18.08
CA LEU A 242 -11.72 4.57 -17.91
C LEU A 242 -12.35 3.66 -18.95
N LYS A 243 -11.96 3.80 -20.22
CA LYS A 243 -12.42 2.93 -21.31
C LYS A 243 -12.07 1.47 -21.02
N ARG A 244 -10.82 1.15 -20.69
CA ARG A 244 -10.37 -0.23 -20.40
C ARG A 244 -11.07 -0.84 -19.18
N VAL A 245 -11.29 -0.06 -18.11
CA VAL A 245 -12.06 -0.50 -16.94
C VAL A 245 -13.49 -0.83 -17.32
N THR A 246 -14.14 0.02 -18.13
CA THR A 246 -15.50 -0.18 -18.62
C THR A 246 -15.61 -1.45 -19.48
N GLU A 247 -14.67 -1.68 -20.38
CA GLU A 247 -14.64 -2.85 -21.25
C GLU A 247 -14.47 -4.18 -20.49
N ILE A 248 -13.77 -4.14 -19.34
CA ILE A 248 -13.63 -5.32 -18.47
C ILE A 248 -14.93 -5.61 -17.69
N GLY A 249 -15.77 -4.61 -17.43
CA GLY A 249 -17.07 -4.78 -16.83
C GLY A 249 -17.08 -5.04 -15.32
N LEU A 250 -15.96 -4.75 -14.59
CA LEU A 250 -15.89 -4.94 -13.13
C LEU A 250 -16.56 -3.80 -12.32
N GLY A 251 -16.96 -2.74 -12.99
CA GLY A 251 -17.62 -1.59 -12.39
C GLY A 251 -16.68 -0.55 -11.80
N TYR A 252 -17.15 0.66 -11.79
CA TYR A 252 -16.50 1.80 -11.13
C TYR A 252 -17.57 2.80 -10.65
N ARG A 253 -17.14 3.75 -9.82
CA ARG A 253 -17.96 4.92 -9.46
C ARG A 253 -17.13 6.18 -9.56
N ASP A 254 -17.75 7.27 -10.00
CA ASP A 254 -17.15 8.59 -9.96
C ASP A 254 -17.10 9.11 -8.52
N VAL A 255 -16.03 9.83 -8.19
CA VAL A 255 -15.87 10.55 -6.93
C VAL A 255 -15.91 12.04 -7.24
N LYS A 256 -16.81 12.78 -6.57
CA LYS A 256 -16.83 14.23 -6.68
C LYS A 256 -15.55 14.80 -6.07
N SER A 257 -14.81 15.58 -6.86
CA SER A 257 -13.67 16.38 -6.40
C SER A 257 -14.08 17.79 -6.13
N SER A 258 -13.44 18.44 -5.15
CA SER A 258 -13.58 19.89 -4.92
C SER A 258 -12.88 20.71 -6.01
N SER A 259 -11.92 20.12 -6.72
CA SER A 259 -11.23 20.75 -7.85
C SER A 259 -11.88 20.32 -9.17
N PRO A 260 -12.31 21.26 -10.04
CA PRO A 260 -12.93 20.94 -11.34
C PRO A 260 -11.96 20.22 -12.29
N ASP A 261 -10.65 20.39 -12.11
CA ASP A 261 -9.62 19.79 -12.95
C ASP A 261 -9.23 18.38 -12.50
N THR A 262 -9.67 17.97 -11.32
CA THR A 262 -9.38 16.64 -10.75
C THR A 262 -10.53 15.69 -11.02
N ARG A 263 -10.27 14.64 -11.78
CA ARG A 263 -11.21 13.52 -11.96
C ARG A 263 -10.71 12.33 -11.17
N ILE A 264 -11.63 11.70 -10.45
CA ILE A 264 -11.34 10.53 -9.61
C ILE A 264 -12.42 9.49 -9.88
N ILE A 265 -12.02 8.25 -10.09
CA ILE A 265 -12.91 7.10 -10.03
C ILE A 265 -12.39 6.09 -9.01
N ILE A 266 -13.30 5.32 -8.44
CA ILE A 266 -12.96 4.12 -7.68
C ILE A 266 -13.45 2.93 -8.49
N ALA A 267 -12.51 2.17 -9.04
CA ALA A 267 -12.77 0.94 -9.78
C ALA A 267 -12.63 -0.30 -8.89
N LYS A 268 -13.20 -1.41 -9.33
CA LYS A 268 -12.98 -2.73 -8.74
C LYS A 268 -11.92 -3.49 -9.52
N ASP A 269 -11.01 -4.17 -8.81
CA ASP A 269 -10.16 -5.19 -9.41
C ASP A 269 -10.86 -6.56 -9.42
N PRO A 270 -10.32 -7.60 -10.08
CA PRO A 270 -10.93 -8.93 -10.14
C PRO A 270 -11.10 -9.60 -8.76
N ALA A 271 -10.33 -9.21 -7.78
CA ALA A 271 -10.45 -9.70 -6.40
C ALA A 271 -11.47 -8.89 -5.57
N GLY A 272 -12.11 -7.87 -6.17
CA GLY A 272 -13.08 -6.99 -5.51
C GLY A 272 -12.46 -5.87 -4.67
N ASN A 273 -11.12 -5.68 -4.70
CA ASN A 273 -10.52 -4.52 -4.06
C ASN A 273 -10.96 -3.23 -4.74
N SER A 274 -11.10 -2.17 -3.95
CA SER A 274 -11.31 -0.83 -4.48
C SER A 274 -9.95 -0.21 -4.81
N VAL A 275 -9.82 0.33 -6.02
CA VAL A 275 -8.63 1.02 -6.52
C VAL A 275 -9.03 2.44 -6.88
N GLU A 276 -8.39 3.42 -6.27
CA GLU A 276 -8.61 4.83 -6.60
C GLU A 276 -7.75 5.22 -7.80
N ILE A 277 -8.37 5.81 -8.82
CA ILE A 277 -7.71 6.21 -10.05
C ILE A 277 -7.91 7.72 -10.19
N ILE A 278 -6.81 8.46 -10.22
CA ILE A 278 -6.80 9.92 -10.18
C ILE A 278 -6.16 10.46 -11.46
N ARG A 279 -6.87 11.36 -12.13
CA ARG A 279 -6.30 12.13 -13.24
C ARG A 279 -5.20 13.03 -12.75
N ARG A 280 -4.07 13.02 -13.42
CA ARG A 280 -3.00 14.01 -13.26
C ARG A 280 -2.72 14.71 -14.58
N ALA A 281 -2.18 15.91 -14.50
CA ALA A 281 -1.65 16.56 -15.70
C ALA A 281 -0.55 15.68 -16.34
N PRO A 282 -0.42 15.68 -17.67
CA PRO A 282 0.73 15.08 -18.31
C PRO A 282 2.03 15.67 -17.73
N ALA A 283 3.05 14.82 -17.58
CA ALA A 283 4.37 15.34 -17.21
C ALA A 283 4.76 16.41 -18.23
N ALA A 284 5.11 17.61 -17.73
CA ALA A 284 5.59 18.67 -18.62
C ALA A 284 6.75 18.12 -19.45
N ALA A 285 6.66 18.21 -20.78
CA ALA A 285 7.74 17.79 -21.63
C ALA A 285 9.01 18.53 -21.16
N ALA A 286 10.05 17.76 -20.83
CA ALA A 286 11.33 18.36 -20.45
C ALA A 286 11.71 19.35 -21.55
N LYS A 287 11.80 20.63 -21.24
CA LYS A 287 12.31 21.61 -22.18
C LYS A 287 13.73 21.18 -22.56
N LYS A 288 13.89 20.78 -23.83
CA LYS A 288 15.19 20.45 -24.42
C LYS A 288 16.08 21.67 -24.45
#